data_9110ebc58fc35aef9f132726c7c55697
#
_entry.id   9110ebc58fc35aef9f132726c7c55697
#
_cell.length_a   1.000
_cell.length_b   1.000
_cell.length_c   1.000
_cell.angle_alpha   90.00
_cell.angle_beta   90.00
_cell.angle_gamma   90.00
#
_symmetry.space_group_name_H-M   'P 1'
#
loop_
_entity.id
_entity.type
_entity.pdbx_description
1 polymer ?
#
loop_
_entity_poly.entity_id
_entity_poly.type
_entity_poly.pdbx_seq_one_letter_code
_entity_poly.pdbx_strand_id
1 'polypeptide(L)'
;FTGLRLGEVAGLTWQDINLEEQYLTVRRSIRYNGATHKHEIGSTKWKKIRVVDFGDTLADILRKAKKEQHKNRFQYGELYQRNFYREVMEKNRVHYEYYHLGMTENVPEDYTEIFFVCLREDGCLELPATIETACRTAGRKVPELEGFHFHTLRHTYTTNLLSNGAQPKDVQELLGHSDVSTTMNVYAHATREAKRTSARLLDKVAGND
;
A
#
# COMPACT_ATOMS: atom_id res chain seq x y z
N PHE A 1 -3.08 5.54 6.11
CA PHE A 1 -4.29 6.23 5.60
C PHE A 1 -5.14 5.36 4.66
N THR A 2 -4.64 4.21 4.15
CA THR A 2 -5.37 3.36 3.18
C THR A 2 -5.44 1.90 3.58
N GLY A 3 -4.67 1.48 4.58
CA GLY A 3 -4.59 0.08 5.00
C GLY A 3 -4.09 -0.89 3.91
N LEU A 4 -3.43 -0.44 2.86
CA LEU A 4 -2.89 -1.27 1.79
C LEU A 4 -1.89 -2.31 2.31
N ARG A 5 -1.78 -3.45 1.61
CA ARG A 5 -0.71 -4.43 1.88
C ARG A 5 0.62 -3.91 1.36
N LEU A 6 1.72 -4.33 1.96
CA LEU A 6 3.08 -3.90 1.61
C LEU A 6 3.36 -3.98 0.10
N GLY A 7 3.09 -5.12 -0.52
CA GLY A 7 3.27 -5.27 -1.97
C GLY A 7 2.31 -4.42 -2.81
N GLU A 8 1.13 -4.10 -2.30
CA GLU A 8 0.17 -3.20 -2.96
C GLU A 8 0.69 -1.75 -2.93
N VAL A 9 1.28 -1.31 -1.81
CA VAL A 9 1.92 0.01 -1.71
C VAL A 9 3.10 0.11 -2.67
N ALA A 10 3.99 -0.88 -2.69
CA ALA A 10 5.12 -0.90 -3.63
C ALA A 10 4.66 -0.94 -5.09
N GLY A 11 3.52 -1.58 -5.38
CA GLY A 11 2.96 -1.69 -6.73
C GLY A 11 2.05 -0.53 -7.16
N LEU A 12 1.83 0.47 -6.31
CA LEU A 12 0.96 1.61 -6.64
C LEU A 12 1.62 2.51 -7.69
N THR A 13 0.86 2.94 -8.68
CA THR A 13 1.33 3.84 -9.73
C THR A 13 0.53 5.13 -9.77
N TRP A 14 1.09 6.18 -10.36
CA TRP A 14 0.41 7.47 -10.50
C TRP A 14 -0.84 7.40 -11.37
N GLN A 15 -0.92 6.46 -12.32
CA GLN A 15 -2.11 6.24 -13.14
C GLN A 15 -3.28 5.64 -12.35
N ASP A 16 -3.00 5.06 -11.18
CA ASP A 16 -4.03 4.49 -10.32
C ASP A 16 -4.61 5.50 -9.32
N ILE A 17 -4.11 6.74 -9.29
CA ILE A 17 -4.49 7.76 -8.29
C ILE A 17 -5.23 8.91 -8.97
N ASN A 18 -6.43 9.19 -8.49
CA ASN A 18 -7.15 10.42 -8.76
C ASN A 18 -7.01 11.36 -7.55
N LEU A 19 -6.19 12.42 -7.70
CA LEU A 19 -5.95 13.39 -6.62
C LEU A 19 -7.06 14.43 -6.47
N GLU A 20 -7.92 14.60 -7.47
CA GLU A 20 -9.04 15.52 -7.45
C GLU A 20 -10.24 14.91 -6.73
N GLU A 21 -10.59 13.69 -7.11
CA GLU A 21 -11.68 12.93 -6.50
C GLU A 21 -11.23 12.11 -5.27
N GLN A 22 -9.92 12.14 -4.94
CA GLN A 22 -9.31 11.56 -3.75
C GLN A 22 -9.56 10.04 -3.59
N TYR A 23 -9.35 9.29 -4.65
CA TYR A 23 -9.35 7.83 -4.60
C TYR A 23 -8.13 7.22 -5.29
N LEU A 24 -7.85 5.98 -4.96
CA LEU A 24 -6.86 5.16 -5.65
C LEU A 24 -7.43 3.77 -5.98
N THR A 25 -6.94 3.19 -7.07
CA THR A 25 -7.32 1.86 -7.51
C THR A 25 -6.21 0.87 -7.22
N VAL A 26 -6.47 -0.10 -6.36
CA VAL A 26 -5.53 -1.17 -6.03
C VAL A 26 -5.72 -2.33 -6.98
N ARG A 27 -4.82 -2.46 -7.98
CA ARG A 27 -4.93 -3.51 -9.00
C ARG A 27 -3.71 -4.41 -9.12
N ARG A 28 -2.57 -4.04 -8.51
CA ARG A 28 -1.33 -4.80 -8.59
C ARG A 28 -0.58 -4.88 -7.26
N SER A 29 0.38 -5.78 -7.22
CA SER A 29 1.25 -5.98 -6.05
C SER A 29 2.64 -6.39 -6.53
N ILE A 30 3.68 -5.83 -5.94
CA ILE A 30 5.05 -6.28 -6.14
C ILE A 30 5.34 -7.43 -5.17
N ARG A 31 5.96 -8.49 -5.68
CA ARG A 31 6.41 -9.62 -4.88
C ARG A 31 7.79 -10.09 -5.34
N TYR A 32 8.55 -10.66 -4.43
CA TYR A 32 9.78 -11.36 -4.75
C TYR A 32 9.45 -12.82 -5.09
N ASN A 33 9.93 -13.30 -6.22
CA ASN A 33 9.84 -14.70 -6.60
C ASN A 33 11.17 -15.40 -6.26
N GLY A 34 11.14 -16.27 -5.26
CA GLY A 34 12.33 -16.98 -4.80
C GLY A 34 12.88 -18.02 -5.80
N ALA A 35 12.06 -18.46 -6.77
CA ALA A 35 12.50 -19.42 -7.80
C ALA A 35 13.27 -18.73 -8.93
N THR A 36 12.86 -17.52 -9.30
CA THR A 36 13.51 -16.74 -10.37
C THR A 36 14.51 -15.72 -9.83
N HIS A 37 14.55 -15.50 -8.51
CA HIS A 37 15.32 -14.44 -7.84
C HIS A 37 15.03 -13.02 -8.37
N LYS A 38 13.80 -12.78 -8.86
CA LYS A 38 13.36 -11.52 -9.44
C LYS A 38 12.15 -10.95 -8.69
N HIS A 39 11.98 -9.64 -8.84
CA HIS A 39 10.74 -8.98 -8.45
C HIS A 39 9.75 -9.06 -9.60
N GLU A 40 8.52 -9.45 -9.28
CA GLU A 40 7.43 -9.60 -10.23
C GLU A 40 6.29 -8.65 -9.88
N ILE A 41 5.67 -8.11 -10.92
CA ILE A 41 4.40 -7.38 -10.80
C ILE A 41 3.29 -8.41 -10.94
N GLY A 42 2.55 -8.62 -9.87
CA GLY A 42 1.42 -9.54 -9.85
C GLY A 42 0.09 -8.82 -9.64
N SER A 43 -1.00 -9.56 -9.84
CA SER A 43 -2.30 -9.13 -9.38
C SER A 43 -2.36 -9.09 -7.85
N THR A 44 -3.32 -8.35 -7.31
CA THR A 44 -3.64 -8.38 -5.88
C THR A 44 -4.00 -9.81 -5.43
N LYS A 45 -3.86 -10.07 -4.14
CA LYS A 45 -4.34 -11.34 -3.56
C LYS A 45 -5.82 -11.53 -3.93
N TRP A 46 -6.16 -12.68 -4.49
CA TRP A 46 -7.49 -13.04 -5.04
C TRP A 46 -7.89 -12.29 -6.32
N LYS A 47 -6.96 -11.65 -7.03
CA LYS A 47 -7.21 -10.90 -8.28
C LYS A 47 -8.33 -9.83 -8.16
N LYS A 48 -8.60 -9.35 -6.94
CA LYS A 48 -9.62 -8.32 -6.70
C LYS A 48 -9.02 -6.93 -6.93
N ILE A 49 -9.60 -6.21 -7.88
CA ILE A 49 -9.40 -4.77 -8.02
C ILE A 49 -10.37 -4.10 -7.06
N ARG A 50 -9.90 -3.08 -6.34
CA ARG A 50 -10.73 -2.28 -5.46
C ARG A 50 -10.34 -0.81 -5.52
N VAL A 51 -11.31 0.05 -5.29
CA VAL A 51 -11.12 1.48 -5.08
C VAL A 51 -11.01 1.73 -3.58
N VAL A 52 -10.13 2.62 -3.20
CA VAL A 52 -9.94 3.07 -1.82
C VAL A 52 -9.94 4.59 -1.82
N ASP A 53 -10.95 5.17 -1.20
CA ASP A 53 -11.02 6.61 -1.00
C ASP A 53 -10.06 7.07 0.09
N PHE A 54 -9.60 8.31 -0.01
CA PHE A 54 -8.70 8.89 0.97
C PHE A 54 -9.00 10.39 1.18
N GLY A 55 -8.59 10.93 2.32
CA GLY A 55 -8.82 12.34 2.65
C GLY A 55 -7.65 13.25 2.29
N ASP A 56 -7.83 14.55 2.58
CA ASP A 56 -6.90 15.64 2.26
C ASP A 56 -5.47 15.39 2.75
N THR A 57 -5.31 14.82 3.93
CA THR A 57 -3.98 14.51 4.48
C THR A 57 -3.16 13.62 3.55
N LEU A 58 -3.75 12.55 2.99
CA LEU A 58 -3.04 11.69 2.06
C LEU A 58 -2.90 12.36 0.69
N ALA A 59 -3.88 13.12 0.23
CA ALA A 59 -3.80 13.91 -1.00
C ALA A 59 -2.57 14.85 -0.98
N ASP A 60 -2.35 15.55 0.12
CA ASP A 60 -1.21 16.45 0.28
C ASP A 60 0.13 15.71 0.34
N ILE A 61 0.19 14.57 1.02
CA ILE A 61 1.37 13.70 1.02
C ILE A 61 1.71 13.25 -0.41
N LEU A 62 0.71 12.80 -1.17
CA LEU A 62 0.90 12.33 -2.55
C LEU A 62 1.33 13.48 -3.48
N ARG A 63 0.73 14.67 -3.35
CA ARG A 63 1.17 15.86 -4.11
C ARG A 63 2.64 16.20 -3.84
N LYS A 64 3.04 16.19 -2.57
CA LYS A 64 4.44 16.41 -2.16
C LYS A 64 5.37 15.33 -2.72
N ALA A 65 4.99 14.07 -2.61
CA ALA A 65 5.77 12.94 -3.15
C ALA A 65 5.96 13.06 -4.68
N LYS A 66 4.91 13.42 -5.42
CA LYS A 66 4.99 13.62 -6.87
C LYS A 66 5.95 14.75 -7.25
N LYS A 67 5.87 15.86 -6.50
CA LYS A 67 6.78 17.00 -6.69
C LYS A 67 8.24 16.62 -6.39
N GLU A 68 8.47 15.87 -5.32
CA GLU A 68 9.82 15.42 -4.95
C GLU A 68 10.40 14.45 -5.99
N GLN A 69 9.59 13.53 -6.54
CA GLN A 69 10.04 12.66 -7.63
C GLN A 69 10.46 13.46 -8.87
N HIS A 70 9.72 14.51 -9.24
CA HIS A 70 10.11 15.37 -10.37
C HIS A 70 11.41 16.10 -10.08
N LYS A 71 11.62 16.61 -8.88
CA LYS A 71 12.85 17.27 -8.45
C LYS A 71 14.03 16.28 -8.48
N ASN A 72 13.87 15.08 -7.94
CA ASN A 72 14.88 14.04 -7.94
C ASN A 72 15.27 13.64 -9.37
N ARG A 73 14.28 13.44 -10.25
CA ARG A 73 14.55 13.17 -11.67
C ARG A 73 15.42 14.24 -12.32
N PHE A 74 15.16 15.52 -12.01
CA PHE A 74 15.96 16.62 -12.52
C PHE A 74 17.38 16.65 -11.91
N GLN A 75 17.49 16.40 -10.60
CA GLN A 75 18.78 16.41 -9.90
C GLN A 75 19.70 15.26 -10.31
N TYR A 76 19.16 14.07 -10.48
CA TYR A 76 19.93 12.89 -10.89
C TYR A 76 20.24 12.89 -12.39
N GLY A 77 19.45 13.58 -13.21
CA GLY A 77 19.70 13.70 -14.66
C GLY A 77 19.87 12.34 -15.34
N GLU A 78 21.00 12.10 -15.98
CA GLU A 78 21.31 10.84 -16.67
C GLU A 78 21.46 9.64 -15.74
N LEU A 79 21.73 9.85 -14.45
CA LEU A 79 21.84 8.79 -13.46
C LEU A 79 20.46 8.31 -12.97
N TYR A 80 19.38 9.02 -13.29
CA TYR A 80 18.03 8.62 -12.90
C TYR A 80 17.61 7.35 -13.62
N GLN A 81 16.92 6.46 -12.89
CA GLN A 81 16.43 5.20 -13.40
C GLN A 81 14.94 5.30 -13.78
N ARG A 82 14.60 4.73 -14.93
CA ARG A 82 13.23 4.53 -15.39
C ARG A 82 12.78 3.11 -15.07
N ASN A 83 11.52 2.92 -14.76
CA ASN A 83 10.98 1.63 -14.38
C ASN A 83 10.14 1.04 -15.51
N PHE A 84 10.31 -0.25 -15.74
CA PHE A 84 9.65 -0.99 -16.80
C PHE A 84 9.13 -2.33 -16.29
N TYR A 85 8.19 -2.88 -17.00
CA TYR A 85 7.84 -4.28 -16.87
C TYR A 85 7.80 -4.95 -18.23
N ARG A 86 7.99 -6.25 -18.22
CA ARG A 86 7.88 -7.12 -19.39
C ARG A 86 6.95 -8.28 -19.08
N GLU A 87 6.08 -8.60 -20.03
CA GLU A 87 5.30 -9.82 -19.97
C GLU A 87 6.18 -11.02 -20.31
N VAL A 88 6.14 -12.03 -19.47
CA VAL A 88 6.88 -13.27 -19.66
C VAL A 88 5.92 -14.44 -19.58
N MET A 89 5.96 -15.33 -20.58
CA MET A 89 5.20 -16.56 -20.57
C MET A 89 6.09 -17.74 -20.17
N GLU A 90 5.81 -18.34 -19.03
CA GLU A 90 6.51 -19.52 -18.55
C GLU A 90 5.51 -20.62 -18.17
N LYS A 91 5.72 -21.83 -18.69
CA LYS A 91 4.88 -23.01 -18.39
C LYS A 91 3.37 -22.71 -18.51
N ASN A 92 2.95 -22.05 -19.59
CA ASN A 92 1.57 -21.59 -19.86
C ASN A 92 0.99 -20.62 -18.81
N ARG A 93 1.85 -19.90 -18.09
CA ARG A 93 1.45 -18.82 -17.16
C ARG A 93 2.10 -17.52 -17.56
N VAL A 94 1.30 -16.47 -17.63
CA VAL A 94 1.77 -15.12 -17.84
C VAL A 94 2.14 -14.52 -16.49
N HIS A 95 3.33 -13.95 -16.40
CA HIS A 95 3.76 -13.11 -15.30
C HIS A 95 4.47 -11.87 -15.84
N TYR A 96 4.67 -10.87 -14.98
CA TYR A 96 5.27 -9.58 -15.36
C TYR A 96 6.52 -9.38 -14.53
N GLU A 97 7.69 -9.42 -15.17
CA GLU A 97 8.97 -9.13 -14.53
C GLU A 97 9.22 -7.63 -14.48
N TYR A 98 9.76 -7.15 -13.38
CA TYR A 98 10.14 -5.75 -13.19
C TYR A 98 11.59 -5.54 -13.59
N TYR A 99 11.86 -4.42 -14.28
CA TYR A 99 13.19 -3.96 -14.67
C TYR A 99 13.34 -2.46 -14.45
N HIS A 100 14.57 -1.99 -14.31
CA HIS A 100 14.91 -0.57 -14.38
C HIS A 100 16.05 -0.36 -15.38
N LEU A 101 16.02 0.78 -16.06
CA LEU A 101 16.99 1.19 -17.06
C LEU A 101 17.38 2.65 -16.82
N GLY A 102 18.66 2.98 -17.06
CA GLY A 102 19.13 4.36 -17.04
C GLY A 102 18.45 5.23 -18.10
N MET A 103 18.54 6.53 -17.94
CA MET A 103 17.92 7.51 -18.86
C MET A 103 18.43 7.39 -20.30
N THR A 104 19.70 7.02 -20.47
CA THR A 104 20.38 6.91 -21.76
C THR A 104 20.35 5.50 -22.35
N GLU A 105 19.86 4.51 -21.59
CA GLU A 105 19.79 3.14 -22.08
C GLU A 105 18.65 2.95 -23.09
N ASN A 106 18.91 2.14 -24.11
CA ASN A 106 17.88 1.75 -25.08
C ASN A 106 16.85 0.86 -24.42
N VAL A 107 15.58 1.19 -24.61
CA VAL A 107 14.45 0.39 -24.10
C VAL A 107 14.13 -0.71 -25.12
N PRO A 108 14.15 -2.00 -24.71
CA PRO A 108 13.68 -3.08 -25.56
C PRO A 108 12.21 -2.92 -25.94
N GLU A 109 11.83 -3.39 -27.15
CA GLU A 109 10.46 -3.22 -27.67
C GLU A 109 9.37 -3.89 -26.83
N ASP A 110 9.73 -4.96 -26.09
CA ASP A 110 8.82 -5.71 -25.22
C ASP A 110 8.69 -5.13 -23.81
N TYR A 111 9.36 -3.99 -23.53
CA TYR A 111 9.29 -3.32 -22.23
C TYR A 111 8.24 -2.23 -22.25
N THR A 112 7.41 -2.21 -21.19
CA THR A 112 6.42 -1.14 -20.95
C THR A 112 6.83 -0.29 -19.75
N GLU A 113 6.91 1.03 -19.93
CA GLU A 113 7.24 1.95 -18.85
C GLU A 113 6.11 2.02 -17.82
N ILE A 114 6.48 2.08 -16.53
CA ILE A 114 5.55 2.13 -15.40
C ILE A 114 5.99 3.19 -14.39
N PHE A 115 5.05 4.01 -13.93
CA PHE A 115 5.29 5.18 -13.09
C PHE A 115 4.84 4.92 -11.65
N PHE A 116 5.71 4.32 -10.86
CA PHE A 116 5.43 3.99 -9.46
C PHE A 116 5.38 5.24 -8.56
N VAL A 117 4.59 5.13 -7.49
CA VAL A 117 4.50 6.15 -6.43
C VAL A 117 5.67 6.02 -5.44
N CYS A 118 6.05 4.79 -5.09
CA CYS A 118 7.12 4.54 -4.14
C CYS A 118 8.45 4.32 -4.87
N LEU A 119 9.20 5.40 -5.06
CA LEU A 119 10.52 5.39 -5.67
C LEU A 119 11.58 5.89 -4.69
N ARG A 120 12.78 5.40 -4.85
CA ARG A 120 14.00 5.96 -4.28
C ARG A 120 14.35 7.27 -5.00
N GLU A 121 15.28 8.04 -4.44
CA GLU A 121 15.73 9.31 -5.02
C GLU A 121 16.31 9.15 -6.42
N ASP A 122 16.99 8.02 -6.68
CA ASP A 122 17.58 7.66 -7.97
C ASP A 122 16.56 7.16 -9.02
N GLY A 123 15.29 7.10 -8.68
CA GLY A 123 14.21 6.62 -9.55
C GLY A 123 13.97 5.12 -9.52
N CYS A 124 14.82 4.33 -8.87
CA CYS A 124 14.55 2.90 -8.67
C CYS A 124 13.32 2.66 -7.79
N LEU A 125 12.61 1.57 -8.06
CA LEU A 125 11.48 1.15 -7.23
C LEU A 125 11.91 0.91 -5.77
N GLU A 126 11.16 1.48 -4.83
CA GLU A 126 11.31 1.13 -3.41
C GLU A 126 10.72 -0.26 -3.16
N LEU A 127 11.59 -1.23 -2.95
CA LEU A 127 11.20 -2.64 -2.86
C LEU A 127 10.46 -2.94 -1.54
N PRO A 128 9.52 -3.89 -1.53
CA PRO A 128 8.79 -4.27 -0.32
C PRO A 128 9.70 -4.59 0.89
N ALA A 129 10.81 -5.27 0.65
CA ALA A 129 11.76 -5.61 1.72
C ALA A 129 12.42 -4.38 2.35
N THR A 130 12.69 -3.33 1.57
CA THR A 130 13.27 -2.08 2.07
C THR A 130 12.25 -1.30 2.90
N ILE A 131 11.00 -1.22 2.43
CA ILE A 131 9.91 -0.58 3.18
C ILE A 131 9.69 -1.30 4.52
N GLU A 132 9.66 -2.62 4.53
CA GLU A 132 9.54 -3.42 5.76
C GLU A 132 10.71 -3.18 6.72
N THR A 133 11.93 -3.11 6.19
CA THR A 133 13.15 -2.85 6.98
C THR A 133 13.11 -1.45 7.58
N ALA A 134 12.63 -0.44 6.84
CA ALA A 134 12.45 0.91 7.35
C ALA A 134 11.46 0.94 8.53
N CYS A 135 10.31 0.24 8.42
CA CYS A 135 9.35 0.12 9.51
C CYS A 135 9.97 -0.52 10.76
N ARG A 136 10.67 -1.64 10.61
CA ARG A 136 11.34 -2.33 11.73
C ARG A 136 12.43 -1.47 12.37
N THR A 137 13.16 -0.71 11.56
CA THR A 137 14.20 0.21 12.05
C THR A 137 13.58 1.35 12.86
N ALA A 138 12.45 1.91 12.40
CA ALA A 138 11.71 2.90 13.16
C ALA A 138 11.22 2.33 14.50
N GLY A 139 10.65 1.11 14.49
CA GLY A 139 10.21 0.43 15.72
C GLY A 139 11.30 0.17 16.74
N ARG A 140 12.55 -0.08 16.29
CA ARG A 140 13.70 -0.25 17.22
C ARG A 140 14.18 1.04 17.85
N LYS A 141 13.95 2.18 17.18
CA LYS A 141 14.40 3.52 17.65
C LYS A 141 13.42 4.17 18.62
N VAL A 142 12.18 3.72 18.63
CA VAL A 142 11.08 4.31 19.42
C VAL A 142 10.53 3.22 20.34
N PRO A 143 10.76 3.28 21.66
CA PRO A 143 10.35 2.22 22.61
C PRO A 143 8.86 1.88 22.54
N GLU A 144 8.01 2.88 22.30
CA GLU A 144 6.55 2.71 22.21
C GLU A 144 6.12 1.94 20.96
N LEU A 145 7.04 1.73 20.00
CA LEU A 145 6.83 0.99 18.77
C LEU A 145 7.53 -0.37 18.76
N GLU A 146 7.79 -0.96 19.92
CA GLU A 146 8.37 -2.29 20.01
C GLU A 146 7.53 -3.30 19.21
N GLY A 147 8.19 -4.09 18.35
CA GLY A 147 7.52 -5.04 17.46
C GLY A 147 6.84 -4.42 16.24
N PHE A 148 6.99 -3.10 16.02
CA PHE A 148 6.40 -2.43 14.87
C PHE A 148 6.94 -2.97 13.54
N HIS A 149 6.03 -3.26 12.63
CA HIS A 149 6.29 -3.74 11.28
C HIS A 149 5.19 -3.22 10.34
N PHE A 150 5.39 -3.31 9.04
CA PHE A 150 4.46 -2.69 8.09
C PHE A 150 3.00 -3.13 8.29
N HIS A 151 2.75 -4.40 8.60
CA HIS A 151 1.39 -4.90 8.78
C HIS A 151 0.66 -4.29 9.98
N THR A 152 1.41 -3.80 10.97
CA THR A 152 0.87 -3.06 12.12
C THR A 152 0.12 -1.79 11.67
N LEU A 153 0.61 -1.11 10.63
CA LEU A 153 -0.09 0.07 10.05
C LEU A 153 -1.49 -0.28 9.55
N ARG A 154 -1.64 -1.46 8.95
CA ARG A 154 -2.93 -1.93 8.47
C ARG A 154 -3.87 -2.31 9.64
N HIS A 155 -3.33 -2.91 10.69
CA HIS A 155 -4.10 -3.16 11.91
C HIS A 155 -4.58 -1.85 12.56
N THR A 156 -3.69 -0.86 12.69
CA THR A 156 -4.02 0.47 13.22
C THR A 156 -5.09 1.16 12.37
N TYR A 157 -4.97 1.11 11.04
CA TYR A 157 -5.99 1.64 10.13
C TYR A 157 -7.35 1.00 10.38
N THR A 158 -7.41 -0.34 10.46
CA THR A 158 -8.63 -1.10 10.71
C THR A 158 -9.26 -0.71 12.05
N THR A 159 -8.46 -0.68 13.11
CA THR A 159 -8.90 -0.34 14.45
C THR A 159 -9.44 1.07 14.53
N ASN A 160 -8.70 2.05 13.94
CA ASN A 160 -9.11 3.44 13.95
C ASN A 160 -10.46 3.65 13.23
N LEU A 161 -10.66 3.04 12.08
CA LEU A 161 -11.93 3.13 11.36
C LEU A 161 -13.10 2.58 12.19
N LEU A 162 -12.95 1.35 12.71
CA LEU A 162 -14.00 0.71 13.48
C LEU A 162 -14.28 1.43 14.79
N SER A 163 -13.25 1.93 15.48
CA SER A 163 -13.40 2.70 16.72
C SER A 163 -14.07 4.07 16.50
N ASN A 164 -13.98 4.62 15.29
CA ASN A 164 -14.65 5.85 14.90
C ASN A 164 -15.99 5.61 14.18
N GLY A 165 -16.55 4.42 14.28
CA GLY A 165 -17.92 4.12 13.85
C GLY A 165 -18.09 3.65 12.40
N ALA A 166 -16.99 3.39 11.69
CA ALA A 166 -17.09 2.80 10.36
C ALA A 166 -17.73 1.40 10.42
N GLN A 167 -18.59 1.09 9.44
CA GLN A 167 -19.23 -0.21 9.38
C GLN A 167 -18.20 -1.31 9.06
N PRO A 168 -18.22 -2.46 9.74
CA PRO A 168 -17.27 -3.54 9.50
C PRO A 168 -17.23 -4.02 8.04
N LYS A 169 -18.37 -3.95 7.35
CA LYS A 169 -18.48 -4.33 5.94
C LYS A 169 -17.70 -3.38 5.03
N ASP A 170 -17.82 -2.07 5.26
CA ASP A 170 -17.10 -1.04 4.50
C ASP A 170 -15.59 -1.19 4.71
N VAL A 171 -15.16 -1.38 5.97
CA VAL A 171 -13.76 -1.62 6.30
C VAL A 171 -13.22 -2.90 5.64
N GLN A 172 -14.04 -3.96 5.58
CA GLN A 172 -13.70 -5.19 4.85
C GLN A 172 -13.41 -4.90 3.37
N GLU A 173 -14.29 -4.12 2.72
CA GLU A 173 -14.17 -3.79 1.29
C GLU A 173 -12.94 -2.92 1.01
N LEU A 174 -12.72 -1.86 1.79
CA LEU A 174 -11.53 -1.01 1.71
C LEU A 174 -10.24 -1.81 1.83
N LEU A 175 -10.20 -2.75 2.76
CA LEU A 175 -9.04 -3.61 2.99
C LEU A 175 -8.92 -4.73 1.95
N GLY A 176 -9.98 -5.10 1.26
CA GLY A 176 -10.02 -6.27 0.37
C GLY A 176 -9.82 -7.57 1.16
N HIS A 177 -10.45 -7.69 2.32
CA HIS A 177 -10.54 -8.96 3.04
C HIS A 177 -11.58 -9.85 2.36
N SER A 178 -11.26 -11.14 2.23
CA SER A 178 -12.20 -12.12 1.68
C SER A 178 -13.37 -12.41 2.64
N ASP A 179 -13.15 -12.20 3.94
CA ASP A 179 -14.10 -12.47 4.98
C ASP A 179 -14.10 -11.33 6.03
N VAL A 180 -15.27 -10.93 6.46
CA VAL A 180 -15.52 -9.94 7.52
C VAL A 180 -14.93 -10.39 8.86
N SER A 181 -14.89 -11.69 9.12
CA SER A 181 -14.30 -12.25 10.35
C SER A 181 -12.84 -11.80 10.54
N THR A 182 -12.07 -11.69 9.46
CA THR A 182 -10.70 -11.17 9.51
C THR A 182 -10.66 -9.72 10.02
N THR A 183 -11.59 -8.87 9.57
CA THR A 183 -11.72 -7.48 10.04
C THR A 183 -12.13 -7.42 11.49
N MET A 184 -13.11 -8.25 11.89
CA MET A 184 -13.62 -8.31 13.26
C MET A 184 -12.61 -8.88 14.24
N ASN A 185 -11.79 -9.85 13.83
CA ASN A 185 -10.73 -10.39 14.70
C ASN A 185 -9.67 -9.33 15.01
N VAL A 186 -9.28 -8.50 14.03
CA VAL A 186 -8.38 -7.36 14.28
C VAL A 186 -9.00 -6.40 15.31
N TYR A 187 -10.27 -6.11 15.19
CA TYR A 187 -10.99 -5.22 16.10
C TYR A 187 -11.18 -5.82 17.51
N ALA A 188 -11.47 -7.09 17.60
CA ALA A 188 -11.69 -7.78 18.90
C ALA A 188 -10.44 -7.75 19.81
N HIS A 189 -9.25 -7.70 19.20
CA HIS A 189 -7.99 -7.55 19.93
C HIS A 189 -7.67 -6.09 20.31
N ALA A 190 -8.35 -5.14 19.69
CA ALA A 190 -8.02 -3.74 19.76
C ALA A 190 -8.94 -2.97 20.71
N THR A 191 -8.89 -3.13 21.97
CA THR A 191 -9.32 -2.19 23.00
C THR A 191 -10.51 -2.61 23.87
N ARG A 192 -10.20 -2.70 25.16
CA ARG A 192 -11.15 -2.65 26.28
C ARG A 192 -12.06 -1.42 26.21
N GLU A 193 -11.60 -0.33 25.60
CA GLU A 193 -12.30 0.94 25.44
C GLU A 193 -13.46 0.86 24.42
N ALA A 194 -13.27 0.21 23.29
CA ALA A 194 -14.34 -0.03 22.32
C ALA A 194 -15.45 -0.95 22.91
N LYS A 195 -15.07 -1.94 23.73
CA LYS A 195 -16.04 -2.79 24.44
C LYS A 195 -16.85 -2.00 25.46
N ARG A 196 -16.22 -1.05 26.17
CA ARG A 196 -16.91 -0.14 27.10
C ARG A 196 -17.88 0.79 26.39
N THR A 197 -17.46 1.36 25.24
CA THR A 197 -18.33 2.21 24.42
C THR A 197 -19.53 1.44 23.91
N SER A 198 -19.35 0.21 23.44
CA SER A 198 -20.45 -0.65 23.00
C SER A 198 -21.44 -1.00 24.17
N ALA A 199 -20.90 -1.26 25.34
CA ALA A 199 -21.76 -1.49 26.52
C ALA A 199 -22.61 -0.26 26.88
N ARG A 200 -22.04 0.94 26.80
CA ARG A 200 -22.74 2.21 27.04
C ARG A 200 -23.83 2.54 26.02
N LEU A 201 -23.81 1.91 24.83
CA LEU A 201 -24.93 2.06 23.89
C LEU A 201 -26.24 1.53 24.44
N LEU A 202 -26.20 0.51 25.31
CA LEU A 202 -27.38 -0.01 25.98
C LEU A 202 -27.98 0.99 26.98
N ASP A 203 -27.16 1.81 27.63
CA ASP A 203 -27.62 2.84 28.54
C ASP A 203 -28.46 3.90 27.80
N LYS A 204 -28.03 4.28 26.58
CA LYS A 204 -28.80 5.18 25.70
C LYS A 204 -30.14 4.58 25.26
N VAL A 205 -30.19 3.29 24.98
CA VAL A 205 -31.42 2.60 24.60
C VAL A 205 -32.38 2.49 25.83
N ALA A 206 -31.81 2.39 27.03
CA ALA A 206 -32.58 2.36 28.27
C ALA A 206 -33.08 3.74 28.75
N GLY A 207 -32.75 4.82 28.05
CA GLY A 207 -33.21 6.18 28.39
C GLY A 207 -32.48 6.80 29.58
N ASN A 208 -31.33 6.27 29.95
CA ASN A 208 -30.43 6.87 30.94
C ASN A 208 -29.39 7.74 30.23
N ASP A 209 -29.77 9.01 30.00
CA ASP A 209 -28.84 10.07 29.61
C ASP A 209 -28.04 10.57 30.82
#